data_3dab0d37360db15e30aabd022c6824ad
#
_entry.id   3dab0d37360db15e30aabd022c6824ad
#
_cell.length_a   1.000
_cell.length_b   1.000
_cell.length_c   1.000
_cell.angle_alpha   90.00
_cell.angle_beta   90.00
_cell.angle_gamma   90.00
#
_symmetry.space_group_name_H-M   'P 1'
#
loop_
_entity.id
_entity.type
_entity.pdbx_description
1 polymer ?
#
loop_
_entity_poly.entity_id
_entity_poly.type
_entity_poly.pdbx_seq_one_letter_code
_entity_poly.pdbx_strand_id
1 'polypeptide(L)'
;MVTVDPAPQYRIDHTIPPVERVKKTPLHATVASVTERIRQRSRPGRQAYLARIEAAASVSRPHRTDLACSNLAHSMAACSPAHKRLMSGSTGVDIAIVTSYNDVLSAHQPFETYPARIRGVVAQAGGIAQVAGGVPAMCDGVTQGRPGMELSLLSRDVIAMSTAIALSHDVFDGVLLLGICDKIAPGMLAGALSFGQLPTMFVPSGPMTSGIGNEEKSHIRERFAAGQIGRAELLEAESRAYHAPGTCTFYGTANSNQMVLEIMGLHLPGSTFINPDTPLRDALTEAAARRIVEISAAGSQVPLGRLVDERAIVNGLVGLLATGGSTNLTMHLVLVAAAAGITITWDDFAELSAVVPLLARVYPNGPADINRFQAAGGLGFVVGQLLDAGLLHNDVLTVAGTGLDAYRFEPGLDDDALV
;
A
#
# COMPACT_ATOMS: atom_id res chain seq x y z
N MET A 1 44.40 9.12 -13.29
CA MET A 1 43.70 7.86 -12.94
C MET A 1 43.30 8.01 -11.51
N VAL A 2 42.02 8.31 -11.27
CA VAL A 2 41.46 8.35 -9.92
C VAL A 2 40.84 6.98 -9.71
N THR A 3 41.40 6.21 -8.80
CA THR A 3 40.86 4.93 -8.39
C THR A 3 39.60 5.22 -7.59
N VAL A 4 38.44 4.81 -8.13
CA VAL A 4 37.16 4.82 -7.42
C VAL A 4 37.14 3.56 -6.53
N ASP A 5 37.11 3.74 -5.21
CA ASP A 5 36.91 2.67 -4.26
C ASP A 5 35.56 1.98 -4.54
N PRO A 6 35.50 0.63 -4.48
CA PRO A 6 34.24 -0.08 -4.64
C PRO A 6 33.34 0.25 -3.45
N ALA A 7 32.08 0.61 -3.78
CA ALA A 7 31.04 0.88 -2.81
C ALA A 7 30.90 -0.29 -1.79
N PRO A 8 30.63 -0.01 -0.51
CA PRO A 8 30.48 -1.03 0.50
C PRO A 8 29.37 -2.00 0.11
N GLN A 9 29.70 -3.29 0.07
CA GLN A 9 28.72 -4.35 -0.13
C GLN A 9 27.84 -4.45 1.12
N TYR A 10 26.65 -3.88 1.06
CA TYR A 10 25.63 -4.11 2.07
C TYR A 10 25.16 -5.57 1.98
N ARG A 11 25.71 -6.42 2.84
CA ARG A 11 25.09 -7.69 3.16
C ARG A 11 23.92 -7.38 4.06
N ILE A 12 22.70 -7.62 3.58
CA ILE A 12 21.56 -7.81 4.48
C ILE A 12 21.87 -9.11 5.21
N ASP A 13 22.25 -8.99 6.46
CA ASP A 13 22.41 -10.15 7.33
C ASP A 13 20.99 -10.66 7.63
N HIS A 14 20.59 -11.75 6.99
CA HIS A 14 19.32 -12.42 7.21
C HIS A 14 19.23 -13.15 8.55
N THR A 15 20.07 -12.80 9.52
CA THR A 15 19.88 -13.24 10.89
C THR A 15 18.79 -12.42 11.57
N ILE A 16 17.53 -12.66 11.12
CA ILE A 16 16.41 -12.52 12.05
C ILE A 16 16.82 -13.32 13.30
N PRO A 17 16.83 -12.69 14.50
CA PRO A 17 17.16 -13.44 15.72
C PRO A 17 16.29 -14.69 15.73
N PRO A 18 16.79 -15.85 16.20
CA PRO A 18 16.04 -17.09 16.16
C PRO A 18 14.74 -16.83 16.90
N VAL A 19 13.66 -16.67 16.12
CA VAL A 19 12.31 -16.58 16.65
C VAL A 19 12.15 -17.89 17.43
N GLU A 20 12.08 -17.79 18.77
CA GLU A 20 11.59 -18.90 19.57
C GLU A 20 10.40 -19.46 18.84
N ARG A 21 10.37 -20.77 18.58
CA ARG A 21 9.36 -21.42 17.74
C ARG A 21 7.99 -20.94 18.18
N VAL A 22 7.47 -19.91 17.49
CA VAL A 22 6.12 -19.41 17.71
C VAL A 22 5.21 -20.63 17.55
N LYS A 23 4.49 -21.00 18.60
CA LYS A 23 3.50 -22.09 18.52
C LYS A 23 2.57 -21.73 17.38
N LYS A 24 2.56 -22.53 16.30
CA LYS A 24 1.60 -22.34 15.21
C LYS A 24 0.20 -22.58 15.76
N THR A 25 -0.51 -21.50 16.05
CA THR A 25 -1.91 -21.59 16.46
C THR A 25 -2.72 -22.05 15.24
N PRO A 26 -3.59 -23.08 15.37
CA PRO A 26 -4.48 -23.48 14.29
C PRO A 26 -5.38 -22.33 13.88
N LEU A 27 -5.68 -22.24 12.59
CA LEU A 27 -6.62 -21.25 12.09
C LEU A 27 -8.00 -21.44 12.73
N HIS A 28 -8.63 -20.34 13.11
CA HIS A 28 -9.98 -20.34 13.72
C HIS A 28 -10.99 -20.93 12.74
N ALA A 29 -11.87 -21.81 13.23
CA ALA A 29 -12.80 -22.58 12.40
C ALA A 29 -13.72 -21.68 11.54
N THR A 30 -14.20 -20.56 12.09
CA THR A 30 -15.02 -19.60 11.33
C THR A 30 -14.22 -18.95 10.21
N VAL A 31 -12.97 -18.53 10.47
CA VAL A 31 -12.10 -17.92 9.43
C VAL A 31 -11.85 -18.93 8.32
N ALA A 32 -11.54 -20.18 8.65
CA ALA A 32 -11.36 -21.26 7.68
C ALA A 32 -12.62 -21.50 6.84
N SER A 33 -13.78 -21.57 7.49
CA SER A 33 -15.09 -21.81 6.83
C SER A 33 -15.46 -20.68 5.87
N VAL A 34 -15.33 -19.41 6.33
CA VAL A 34 -15.59 -18.23 5.48
C VAL A 34 -14.66 -18.22 4.29
N THR A 35 -13.36 -18.46 4.48
CA THR A 35 -12.38 -18.50 3.38
C THR A 35 -12.73 -19.57 2.36
N GLU A 36 -13.08 -20.77 2.80
CA GLU A 36 -13.42 -21.86 1.89
C GLU A 36 -14.71 -21.56 1.10
N ARG A 37 -15.70 -20.97 1.74
CA ARG A 37 -16.94 -20.54 1.07
C ARG A 37 -16.69 -19.44 0.04
N ILE A 38 -15.85 -18.45 0.35
CA ILE A 38 -15.39 -17.44 -0.61
C ILE A 38 -14.70 -18.12 -1.79
N ARG A 39 -13.80 -19.07 -1.55
CA ARG A 39 -13.07 -19.82 -2.59
C ARG A 39 -14.02 -20.57 -3.50
N GLN A 40 -14.99 -21.29 -2.93
CA GLN A 40 -15.97 -22.04 -3.71
C GLN A 40 -16.84 -21.15 -4.59
N ARG A 41 -17.34 -20.07 -4.03
CA ARG A 41 -18.16 -19.08 -4.74
C ARG A 41 -17.39 -18.37 -5.83
N SER A 42 -16.11 -18.08 -5.61
CA SER A 42 -15.24 -17.34 -6.53
C SER A 42 -14.65 -18.21 -7.64
N ARG A 43 -14.72 -19.55 -7.53
CA ARG A 43 -14.00 -20.48 -8.39
C ARG A 43 -14.01 -20.15 -9.89
N PRO A 44 -15.18 -19.90 -10.53
CA PRO A 44 -15.19 -19.60 -11.97
C PRO A 44 -14.48 -18.29 -12.31
N GLY A 45 -14.77 -17.21 -11.57
CA GLY A 45 -14.16 -15.89 -11.78
C GLY A 45 -12.66 -15.90 -11.49
N ARG A 46 -12.27 -16.57 -10.39
CA ARG A 46 -10.86 -16.67 -10.00
C ARG A 46 -10.04 -17.50 -10.98
N GLN A 47 -10.56 -18.61 -11.48
CA GLN A 47 -9.89 -19.42 -12.51
C GLN A 47 -9.70 -18.64 -13.81
N ALA A 48 -10.72 -17.94 -14.28
CA ALA A 48 -10.62 -17.10 -15.48
C ALA A 48 -9.59 -15.97 -15.30
N TYR A 49 -9.58 -15.31 -14.12
CA TYR A 49 -8.60 -14.30 -13.79
C TYR A 49 -7.17 -14.86 -13.78
N LEU A 50 -6.93 -15.98 -13.08
CA LEU A 50 -5.62 -16.60 -13.01
C LEU A 50 -5.12 -17.06 -14.38
N ALA A 51 -5.98 -17.68 -15.21
CA ALA A 51 -5.61 -18.08 -16.56
C ALA A 51 -5.15 -16.88 -17.42
N ARG A 52 -5.81 -15.71 -17.27
CA ARG A 52 -5.43 -14.50 -17.98
C ARG A 52 -4.05 -13.99 -17.54
N ILE A 53 -3.77 -13.90 -16.24
CA ILE A 53 -2.47 -13.43 -15.76
C ILE A 53 -1.35 -14.42 -16.03
N GLU A 54 -1.63 -15.73 -16.04
CA GLU A 54 -0.66 -16.76 -16.40
C GLU A 54 -0.29 -16.68 -17.88
N ALA A 55 -1.27 -16.46 -18.75
CA ALA A 55 -1.01 -16.24 -20.16
C ALA A 55 -0.13 -15.01 -20.39
N ALA A 56 -0.40 -13.90 -19.67
CA ALA A 56 0.43 -12.70 -19.73
C ALA A 56 1.82 -12.90 -19.11
N ALA A 57 1.97 -13.76 -18.10
CA ALA A 57 3.25 -14.06 -17.48
C ALA A 57 4.13 -15.01 -18.33
N SER A 58 3.57 -15.69 -19.32
CA SER A 58 4.31 -16.62 -20.20
C SER A 58 5.20 -15.93 -21.23
N VAL A 59 5.09 -14.61 -21.33
CA VAL A 59 5.93 -13.77 -22.18
C VAL A 59 7.35 -13.66 -21.61
N SER A 60 8.36 -13.50 -22.49
CA SER A 60 9.77 -13.40 -22.08
C SER A 60 10.03 -12.27 -21.09
N ARG A 61 11.06 -12.42 -20.29
CA ARG A 61 11.51 -11.38 -19.34
C ARG A 61 12.93 -10.90 -19.67
N PRO A 62 13.22 -9.61 -19.56
CA PRO A 62 12.32 -8.48 -19.29
C PRO A 62 11.24 -8.32 -20.38
N HIS A 63 10.04 -7.88 -20.00
CA HIS A 63 8.89 -7.73 -20.93
C HIS A 63 9.23 -6.94 -22.20
N ARG A 64 10.03 -5.90 -22.07
CA ARG A 64 10.45 -5.05 -23.19
C ARG A 64 11.15 -5.79 -24.32
N THR A 65 11.69 -7.00 -24.08
CA THR A 65 12.38 -7.79 -25.11
C THR A 65 11.44 -8.37 -26.17
N ASP A 66 10.14 -8.44 -25.87
CA ASP A 66 9.11 -8.91 -26.79
C ASP A 66 8.48 -7.79 -27.63
N LEU A 67 8.80 -6.53 -27.30
CA LEU A 67 8.31 -5.40 -28.06
C LEU A 67 8.97 -5.35 -29.45
N ALA A 68 8.19 -4.98 -30.47
CA ALA A 68 8.76 -4.64 -31.76
C ALA A 68 9.75 -3.50 -31.64
N CYS A 69 10.79 -3.47 -32.47
CA CYS A 69 11.87 -2.50 -32.38
C CYS A 69 11.39 -1.04 -32.40
N SER A 70 10.34 -0.74 -33.17
CA SER A 70 9.75 0.61 -33.20
C SER A 70 9.06 0.97 -31.90
N ASN A 71 8.34 0.03 -31.27
CA ASN A 71 7.68 0.21 -29.98
C ASN A 71 8.70 0.48 -28.87
N LEU A 72 9.74 -0.36 -28.82
CA LEU A 72 10.84 -0.19 -27.87
C LEU A 72 11.57 1.14 -28.07
N ALA A 73 11.84 1.53 -29.33
CA ALA A 73 12.48 2.81 -29.64
C ALA A 73 11.64 4.00 -29.15
N HIS A 74 10.31 3.96 -29.28
CA HIS A 74 9.42 4.99 -28.75
C HIS A 74 9.47 5.05 -27.23
N SER A 75 9.44 3.92 -26.54
CA SER A 75 9.50 3.89 -25.07
C SER A 75 10.84 4.40 -24.52
N MET A 76 11.93 4.23 -25.27
CA MET A 76 13.26 4.70 -24.91
C MET A 76 13.51 6.17 -25.30
N ALA A 77 12.70 6.76 -26.18
CA ALA A 77 13.02 8.08 -26.79
C ALA A 77 13.29 9.17 -25.75
N ALA A 78 12.52 9.20 -24.67
CA ALA A 78 12.65 10.16 -23.57
C ALA A 78 13.74 9.79 -22.53
N CYS A 79 14.36 8.62 -22.64
CA CYS A 79 15.35 8.15 -21.68
C CYS A 79 16.71 8.82 -21.85
N SER A 80 17.48 8.93 -20.74
CA SER A 80 18.89 9.30 -20.77
C SER A 80 19.71 8.26 -21.57
N PRO A 81 20.90 8.62 -22.06
CA PRO A 81 21.77 7.67 -22.77
C PRO A 81 22.10 6.41 -21.94
N ALA A 82 22.23 6.55 -20.63
CA ALA A 82 22.47 5.42 -19.72
C ALA A 82 21.25 4.48 -19.66
N HIS A 83 20.05 5.03 -19.48
CA HIS A 83 18.81 4.26 -19.46
C HIS A 83 18.53 3.61 -20.82
N LYS A 84 18.80 4.29 -21.95
CA LYS A 84 18.66 3.68 -23.28
C LYS A 84 19.51 2.43 -23.44
N ARG A 85 20.75 2.43 -22.93
CA ARG A 85 21.62 1.24 -22.94
C ARG A 85 21.05 0.08 -22.12
N LEU A 86 20.48 0.39 -20.95
CA LEU A 86 19.83 -0.64 -20.12
C LEU A 86 18.55 -1.17 -20.78
N MET A 87 17.72 -0.29 -21.32
CA MET A 87 16.45 -0.69 -21.97
C MET A 87 16.67 -1.50 -23.25
N SER A 88 17.73 -1.21 -24.02
CA SER A 88 18.06 -2.01 -25.22
C SER A 88 18.68 -3.36 -24.90
N GLY A 89 19.07 -3.59 -23.64
CA GLY A 89 19.62 -4.86 -23.18
C GLY A 89 18.53 -5.85 -22.71
N SER A 90 18.95 -7.10 -22.55
CA SER A 90 18.12 -8.20 -22.03
C SER A 90 18.27 -8.41 -20.53
N THR A 91 18.95 -7.53 -19.82
CA THR A 91 19.20 -7.59 -18.37
C THR A 91 18.66 -6.37 -17.65
N GLY A 92 18.45 -6.51 -16.34
CA GLY A 92 17.85 -5.46 -15.50
C GLY A 92 16.33 -5.36 -15.67
N VAL A 93 15.67 -4.99 -14.61
CA VAL A 93 14.21 -4.81 -14.58
C VAL A 93 13.85 -3.35 -14.86
N ASP A 94 12.67 -3.10 -15.41
CA ASP A 94 12.07 -1.78 -15.54
C ASP A 94 10.87 -1.67 -14.61
N ILE A 95 10.93 -0.72 -13.67
CA ILE A 95 9.93 -0.54 -12.63
C ILE A 95 9.03 0.66 -12.95
N ALA A 96 7.75 0.39 -13.10
CA ALA A 96 6.75 1.44 -13.21
C ALA A 96 6.55 2.14 -11.86
N ILE A 97 6.57 3.45 -11.84
CA ILE A 97 6.08 4.26 -10.72
C ILE A 97 4.76 4.87 -11.16
N VAL A 98 3.67 4.51 -10.48
CA VAL A 98 2.37 5.18 -10.62
C VAL A 98 2.16 6.02 -9.38
N THR A 99 2.01 7.33 -9.54
CA THR A 99 1.98 8.26 -8.42
C THR A 99 0.68 9.04 -8.34
N SER A 100 0.23 9.29 -7.12
CA SER A 100 -0.89 10.18 -6.81
C SER A 100 -0.43 11.55 -6.29
N TYR A 101 0.81 11.95 -6.56
CA TYR A 101 1.34 13.26 -6.16
C TYR A 101 0.37 14.40 -6.48
N ASN A 102 0.21 15.31 -5.52
CA ASN A 102 -0.68 16.45 -5.63
C ASN A 102 -0.28 17.53 -4.63
N ASP A 103 -0.08 18.77 -5.08
CA ASP A 103 0.28 19.91 -4.23
C ASP A 103 -0.82 20.38 -3.29
N VAL A 104 -2.08 20.13 -3.66
CA VAL A 104 -3.24 20.65 -2.89
C VAL A 104 -3.58 19.74 -1.72
N LEU A 105 -3.18 18.46 -1.78
CA LEU A 105 -3.63 17.43 -0.85
C LEU A 105 -2.48 16.97 0.04
N SER A 106 -2.59 17.25 1.34
CA SER A 106 -1.55 16.95 2.33
C SER A 106 -1.07 15.49 2.33
N ALA A 107 -1.98 14.54 2.11
CA ALA A 107 -1.64 13.12 2.07
C ALA A 107 -0.75 12.73 0.87
N HIS A 108 -0.80 13.49 -0.21
CA HIS A 108 -0.18 13.19 -1.49
C HIS A 108 1.07 14.03 -1.78
N GLN A 109 1.20 15.18 -1.13
CA GLN A 109 2.33 16.09 -1.32
C GLN A 109 3.69 15.41 -1.06
N PRO A 110 3.87 14.52 -0.05
CA PRO A 110 5.16 13.88 0.17
C PRO A 110 5.67 13.06 -1.02
N PHE A 111 4.79 12.63 -1.91
CA PHE A 111 5.19 11.86 -3.09
C PHE A 111 5.98 12.66 -4.14
N GLU A 112 6.12 13.97 -3.98
CA GLU A 112 6.93 14.82 -4.86
C GLU A 112 8.37 14.28 -5.02
N THR A 113 9.00 13.92 -3.92
CA THR A 113 10.42 13.55 -3.89
C THR A 113 10.67 12.05 -4.09
N TYR A 114 9.67 11.21 -3.87
CA TYR A 114 9.81 9.74 -3.91
C TYR A 114 10.29 9.20 -5.26
N PRO A 115 9.81 9.67 -6.44
CA PRO A 115 10.28 9.14 -7.72
C PRO A 115 11.78 9.34 -7.93
N ALA A 116 12.34 10.45 -7.48
CA ALA A 116 13.78 10.72 -7.62
C ALA A 116 14.61 9.76 -6.74
N ARG A 117 14.19 9.55 -5.49
CA ARG A 117 14.83 8.61 -4.55
C ARG A 117 14.76 7.17 -5.07
N ILE A 118 13.56 6.72 -5.49
CA ILE A 118 13.34 5.38 -6.04
C ILE A 118 14.23 5.13 -7.26
N ARG A 119 14.30 6.09 -8.21
CA ARG A 119 15.19 5.96 -9.39
C ARG A 119 16.65 5.75 -9.00
N GLY A 120 17.12 6.48 -7.99
CA GLY A 120 18.49 6.33 -7.49
C GLY A 120 18.78 4.92 -6.98
N VAL A 121 17.89 4.38 -6.15
CA VAL A 121 18.02 3.05 -5.56
C VAL A 121 17.89 1.94 -6.60
N VAL A 122 16.90 2.01 -7.48
CA VAL A 122 16.69 1.03 -8.55
C VAL A 122 17.89 1.02 -9.52
N ALA A 123 18.48 2.18 -9.83
CA ALA A 123 19.67 2.26 -10.66
C ALA A 123 20.89 1.60 -9.99
N GLN A 124 21.08 1.77 -8.68
CA GLN A 124 22.12 1.08 -7.90
C GLN A 124 21.94 -0.44 -7.94
N ALA A 125 20.70 -0.92 -7.98
CA ALA A 125 20.36 -2.34 -8.14
C ALA A 125 20.42 -2.84 -9.58
N GLY A 126 20.89 -2.02 -10.53
CA GLY A 126 21.05 -2.40 -11.95
C GLY A 126 19.74 -2.39 -12.77
N GLY A 127 18.68 -1.78 -12.23
CA GLY A 127 17.40 -1.62 -12.90
C GLY A 127 17.15 -0.19 -13.40
N ILE A 128 15.95 0.02 -13.90
CA ILE A 128 15.41 1.32 -14.31
C ILE A 128 14.10 1.54 -13.55
N ALA A 129 13.78 2.77 -13.19
CA ALA A 129 12.47 3.14 -12.71
C ALA A 129 11.96 4.37 -13.43
N GLN A 130 10.74 4.30 -13.93
CA GLN A 130 10.11 5.36 -14.70
C GLN A 130 8.75 5.72 -14.10
N VAL A 131 8.43 7.01 -14.04
CA VAL A 131 7.06 7.43 -13.77
C VAL A 131 6.22 7.06 -14.99
N ALA A 132 5.44 5.99 -14.86
CA ALA A 132 4.56 5.47 -15.91
C ALA A 132 3.32 6.35 -16.08
N GLY A 133 2.89 6.99 -15.00
CA GLY A 133 1.76 7.91 -15.01
C GLY A 133 1.44 8.48 -13.64
N GLY A 134 0.66 9.56 -13.63
CA GLY A 134 -0.03 10.09 -12.47
C GLY A 134 -1.50 9.69 -12.47
N VAL A 135 -2.06 9.54 -11.28
CA VAL A 135 -3.51 9.38 -11.11
C VAL A 135 -4.09 10.65 -10.47
N PRO A 136 -5.32 11.06 -10.81
CA PRO A 136 -5.96 12.16 -10.10
C PRO A 136 -6.14 11.77 -8.63
N ALA A 137 -5.96 12.72 -7.74
CA ALA A 137 -6.24 12.52 -6.32
C ALA A 137 -7.33 13.50 -5.88
N MET A 138 -8.21 13.04 -5.00
CA MET A 138 -9.29 13.82 -4.43
C MET A 138 -9.35 13.59 -2.92
N CYS A 139 -9.51 14.66 -2.16
CA CYS A 139 -9.62 14.59 -0.70
C CYS A 139 -10.98 15.11 -0.27
N ASP A 140 -11.77 14.26 0.38
CA ASP A 140 -13.09 14.61 0.89
C ASP A 140 -13.02 15.72 1.94
N GLY A 141 -11.91 15.82 2.68
CA GLY A 141 -11.68 16.91 3.61
C GLY A 141 -11.63 18.30 2.95
N VAL A 142 -11.15 18.38 1.71
CA VAL A 142 -11.11 19.62 0.93
C VAL A 142 -12.45 19.90 0.24
N THR A 143 -13.12 18.85 -0.26
CA THR A 143 -14.33 18.99 -1.07
C THR A 143 -15.63 18.91 -0.28
N GLN A 144 -15.57 18.55 1.00
CA GLN A 144 -16.76 18.41 1.85
C GLN A 144 -17.63 19.68 1.84
N GLY A 145 -18.94 19.49 1.59
CA GLY A 145 -19.89 20.58 1.47
C GLY A 145 -19.77 21.41 0.18
N ARG A 146 -18.97 20.96 -0.80
CA ARG A 146 -18.81 21.62 -2.10
C ARG A 146 -19.35 20.70 -3.21
N PRO A 147 -19.78 21.26 -4.36
CA PRO A 147 -20.28 20.46 -5.49
C PRO A 147 -19.30 19.38 -5.98
N GLY A 148 -17.98 19.65 -5.89
CA GLY A 148 -16.95 18.67 -6.27
C GLY A 148 -17.00 17.35 -5.48
N MET A 149 -17.66 17.32 -4.31
CA MET A 149 -17.83 16.10 -3.52
C MET A 149 -18.60 15.00 -4.26
N GLU A 150 -19.47 15.35 -5.20
CA GLU A 150 -20.22 14.40 -6.03
C GLU A 150 -19.31 13.51 -6.89
N LEU A 151 -18.08 13.96 -7.18
CA LEU A 151 -17.09 13.17 -7.92
C LEU A 151 -16.29 12.20 -7.04
N SER A 152 -16.46 12.25 -5.72
CA SER A 152 -15.58 11.54 -4.78
C SER A 152 -15.54 10.04 -5.04
N LEU A 153 -16.68 9.36 -5.10
CA LEU A 153 -16.69 7.92 -5.34
C LEU A 153 -16.28 7.56 -6.78
N LEU A 154 -16.71 8.36 -7.77
CA LEU A 154 -16.36 8.18 -9.18
C LEU A 154 -14.83 8.27 -9.39
N SER A 155 -14.14 9.11 -8.62
CA SER A 155 -12.69 9.27 -8.75
C SER A 155 -11.93 7.95 -8.57
N ARG A 156 -12.43 7.01 -7.77
CA ARG A 156 -11.84 5.68 -7.59
C ARG A 156 -11.78 4.91 -8.91
N ASP A 157 -12.84 4.95 -9.71
CA ASP A 157 -12.91 4.21 -10.96
C ASP A 157 -12.04 4.89 -12.04
N VAL A 158 -11.97 6.22 -12.04
CA VAL A 158 -11.05 6.99 -12.89
C VAL A 158 -9.58 6.67 -12.52
N ILE A 159 -9.26 6.56 -11.24
CA ILE A 159 -7.94 6.18 -10.75
C ILE A 159 -7.58 4.76 -11.19
N ALA A 160 -8.52 3.82 -11.12
CA ALA A 160 -8.31 2.45 -11.60
C ALA A 160 -8.01 2.43 -13.10
N MET A 161 -8.78 3.16 -13.91
CA MET A 161 -8.52 3.29 -15.35
C MET A 161 -7.17 3.97 -15.63
N SER A 162 -6.84 5.05 -14.92
CA SER A 162 -5.55 5.76 -15.10
C SER A 162 -4.37 4.86 -14.78
N THR A 163 -4.46 4.05 -13.72
CA THR A 163 -3.44 3.06 -13.35
C THR A 163 -3.31 1.99 -14.44
N ALA A 164 -4.42 1.47 -14.94
CA ALA A 164 -4.43 0.48 -16.02
C ALA A 164 -3.82 1.06 -17.32
N ILE A 165 -4.14 2.29 -17.67
CA ILE A 165 -3.56 2.98 -18.84
C ILE A 165 -2.05 3.11 -18.68
N ALA A 166 -1.57 3.53 -17.51
CA ALA A 166 -0.13 3.66 -17.22
C ALA A 166 0.61 2.32 -17.43
N LEU A 167 0.03 1.22 -16.97
CA LEU A 167 0.64 -0.12 -17.06
C LEU A 167 0.47 -0.78 -18.43
N SER A 168 -0.47 -0.33 -19.27
CA SER A 168 -0.75 -0.90 -20.58
C SER A 168 0.35 -0.71 -21.62
N HIS A 169 1.40 0.08 -21.32
CA HIS A 169 2.55 0.26 -22.20
C HIS A 169 3.42 -1.00 -22.34
N ASP A 170 3.25 -1.97 -21.44
CA ASP A 170 3.84 -3.32 -21.50
C ASP A 170 5.38 -3.35 -21.57
N VAL A 171 6.01 -2.34 -20.99
CA VAL A 171 7.48 -2.22 -20.89
C VAL A 171 8.03 -2.60 -19.53
N PHE A 172 7.16 -2.74 -18.53
CA PHE A 172 7.51 -2.85 -17.12
C PHE A 172 7.57 -4.28 -16.62
N ASP A 173 8.49 -4.56 -15.71
CA ASP A 173 8.67 -5.85 -15.04
C ASP A 173 8.10 -5.86 -13.62
N GLY A 174 7.86 -4.69 -13.03
CA GLY A 174 7.28 -4.51 -11.70
C GLY A 174 6.71 -3.11 -11.50
N VAL A 175 5.97 -2.93 -10.40
CA VAL A 175 5.19 -1.71 -10.16
C VAL A 175 5.34 -1.23 -8.72
N LEU A 176 5.64 0.04 -8.54
CA LEU A 176 5.48 0.76 -7.27
C LEU A 176 4.30 1.73 -7.37
N LEU A 177 3.34 1.55 -6.46
CA LEU A 177 2.16 2.40 -6.34
C LEU A 177 2.39 3.41 -5.21
N LEU A 178 2.65 4.67 -5.58
CA LEU A 178 2.73 5.78 -4.63
C LEU A 178 1.31 6.30 -4.39
N GLY A 179 0.57 5.57 -3.57
CA GLY A 179 -0.85 5.79 -3.34
C GLY A 179 -1.23 5.65 -1.89
N ILE A 180 -2.05 6.57 -1.44
CA ILE A 180 -2.55 6.64 -0.08
C ILE A 180 -3.98 7.20 -0.14
N CYS A 181 -4.68 7.24 0.99
CA CYS A 181 -5.99 7.86 1.11
C CYS A 181 -7.17 7.00 0.60
N ASP A 182 -8.35 7.59 0.64
CA ASP A 182 -9.66 6.95 0.61
C ASP A 182 -9.94 6.16 -0.68
N LYS A 183 -10.05 6.86 -1.81
CA LYS A 183 -10.37 6.27 -3.12
C LYS A 183 -9.13 5.88 -3.90
N ILE A 184 -8.00 6.51 -3.59
CA ILE A 184 -6.76 6.39 -4.36
C ILE A 184 -6.16 4.99 -4.22
N ALA A 185 -5.92 4.54 -3.01
CA ALA A 185 -5.32 3.23 -2.76
C ALA A 185 -6.14 2.08 -3.36
N PRO A 186 -7.46 1.95 -3.12
CA PRO A 186 -8.24 0.87 -3.72
C PRO A 186 -8.42 1.03 -5.23
N GLY A 187 -8.47 2.26 -5.77
CA GLY A 187 -8.50 2.50 -7.21
C GLY A 187 -7.23 2.03 -7.89
N MET A 188 -6.06 2.41 -7.35
CA MET A 188 -4.76 1.97 -7.88
C MET A 188 -4.62 0.44 -7.80
N LEU A 189 -5.04 -0.18 -6.71
CA LEU A 189 -4.98 -1.65 -6.57
C LEU A 189 -5.89 -2.34 -7.59
N ALA A 190 -7.12 -1.86 -7.76
CA ALA A 190 -8.05 -2.43 -8.76
C ALA A 190 -7.50 -2.31 -10.18
N GLY A 191 -6.90 -1.16 -10.53
CA GLY A 191 -6.23 -0.96 -11.82
C GLY A 191 -5.02 -1.88 -12.02
N ALA A 192 -4.16 -2.00 -11.01
CA ALA A 192 -2.99 -2.87 -11.06
C ALA A 192 -3.34 -4.36 -11.14
N LEU A 193 -4.46 -4.79 -10.53
CA LEU A 193 -4.94 -6.17 -10.65
C LEU A 193 -5.33 -6.56 -12.08
N SER A 194 -5.59 -5.60 -12.97
CA SER A 194 -5.74 -5.89 -14.40
C SER A 194 -4.44 -6.40 -15.04
N PHE A 195 -3.30 -6.08 -14.44
CA PHE A 195 -1.93 -6.51 -14.78
C PHE A 195 -1.35 -7.39 -13.66
N GLY A 196 -2.16 -8.29 -13.12
CA GLY A 196 -1.81 -9.10 -11.95
C GLY A 196 -0.62 -10.03 -12.12
N GLN A 197 -0.07 -10.19 -13.33
CA GLN A 197 1.20 -10.88 -13.60
C GLN A 197 2.40 -10.05 -13.12
N LEU A 198 2.26 -8.73 -12.97
CA LEU A 198 3.36 -7.86 -12.51
C LEU A 198 3.48 -7.90 -10.98
N PRO A 199 4.67 -8.12 -10.43
CA PRO A 199 4.96 -7.80 -9.05
C PRO A 199 4.61 -6.35 -8.76
N THR A 200 3.86 -6.13 -7.69
CA THR A 200 3.35 -4.80 -7.34
C THR A 200 3.36 -4.61 -5.84
N MET A 201 3.80 -3.46 -5.38
CA MET A 201 3.72 -3.08 -3.97
C MET A 201 3.39 -1.60 -3.81
N PHE A 202 2.79 -1.25 -2.69
CA PHE A 202 2.53 0.13 -2.31
C PHE A 202 3.68 0.72 -1.50
N VAL A 203 3.88 2.02 -1.67
CA VAL A 203 4.78 2.83 -0.84
C VAL A 203 3.96 3.96 -0.24
N PRO A 204 3.55 3.86 1.03
CA PRO A 204 2.74 4.89 1.67
C PRO A 204 3.57 6.13 2.03
N SER A 205 2.93 7.31 2.07
CA SER A 205 3.56 8.52 2.59
C SER A 205 3.47 8.64 4.12
N GLY A 206 2.52 7.95 4.73
CA GLY A 206 2.28 7.99 6.17
C GLY A 206 1.37 9.12 6.65
N PRO A 207 0.99 9.12 7.93
CA PRO A 207 0.20 10.17 8.54
C PRO A 207 1.05 11.41 8.86
N MET A 208 0.42 12.60 8.90
CA MET A 208 1.05 13.77 9.51
C MET A 208 1.27 13.55 11.01
N THR A 209 2.17 14.29 11.61
CA THR A 209 2.34 14.29 13.06
C THR A 209 1.08 14.78 13.79
N SER A 210 0.92 14.47 15.08
CA SER A 210 -0.24 14.89 15.85
C SER A 210 -0.22 16.40 16.07
N GLY A 211 -1.34 17.04 15.75
CA GLY A 211 -1.59 18.45 16.05
C GLY A 211 -2.34 18.63 17.37
N ILE A 212 -3.29 19.59 17.42
CA ILE A 212 -4.16 19.75 18.59
C ILE A 212 -5.02 18.51 18.81
N GLY A 213 -5.32 18.23 20.08
CA GLY A 213 -6.14 17.08 20.46
C GLY A 213 -7.54 17.11 19.86
N ASN A 214 -8.10 15.93 19.64
CA ASN A 214 -9.45 15.81 19.05
C ASN A 214 -10.54 16.46 19.92
N GLU A 215 -10.41 16.37 21.24
CA GLU A 215 -11.32 17.02 22.20
C GLU A 215 -11.25 18.54 22.09
N GLU A 216 -10.05 19.12 22.08
CA GLU A 216 -9.84 20.56 21.90
C GLU A 216 -10.44 21.04 20.57
N LYS A 217 -10.20 20.30 19.49
CA LYS A 217 -10.75 20.60 18.17
C LYS A 217 -12.28 20.58 18.17
N SER A 218 -12.90 19.59 18.80
CA SER A 218 -14.37 19.49 18.93
C SER A 218 -14.92 20.70 19.68
N HIS A 219 -14.32 21.03 20.83
CA HIS A 219 -14.73 22.16 21.63
C HIS A 219 -14.65 23.52 20.89
N ILE A 220 -13.58 23.72 20.10
CA ILE A 220 -13.44 24.95 19.29
C ILE A 220 -14.56 25.01 18.22
N ARG A 221 -14.89 23.89 17.58
CA ARG A 221 -16.00 23.82 16.61
C ARG A 221 -17.35 24.09 17.25
N GLU A 222 -17.60 23.60 18.46
CA GLU A 222 -18.81 23.87 19.23
C GLU A 222 -18.92 25.35 19.57
N ARG A 223 -17.84 25.99 20.01
CA ARG A 223 -17.80 27.45 20.28
C ARG A 223 -18.08 28.27 19.02
N PHE A 224 -17.56 27.86 17.88
CA PHE A 224 -17.86 28.48 16.59
C PHE A 224 -19.35 28.33 16.22
N ALA A 225 -19.89 27.14 16.34
CA ALA A 225 -21.31 26.89 16.07
C ALA A 225 -22.24 27.68 17.00
N ALA A 226 -21.81 27.91 18.25
CA ALA A 226 -22.50 28.74 19.22
C ALA A 226 -22.30 30.26 18.99
N GLY A 227 -21.55 30.68 17.99
CA GLY A 227 -21.25 32.08 17.70
C GLY A 227 -20.30 32.76 18.71
N GLN A 228 -19.60 32.00 19.53
CA GLN A 228 -18.69 32.51 20.59
C GLN A 228 -17.31 32.90 20.04
N ILE A 229 -16.93 32.37 18.88
CA ILE A 229 -15.67 32.65 18.20
C ILE A 229 -15.92 32.96 16.73
N GLY A 230 -15.00 33.68 16.09
CA GLY A 230 -15.07 34.03 14.68
C GLY A 230 -14.39 33.00 13.77
N ARG A 231 -14.56 33.20 12.44
CA ARG A 231 -13.94 32.35 11.43
C ARG A 231 -12.41 32.31 11.50
N ALA A 232 -11.77 33.44 11.87
CA ALA A 232 -10.31 33.51 11.94
C ALA A 232 -9.76 32.56 13.02
N GLU A 233 -10.38 32.57 14.21
CA GLU A 233 -10.01 31.72 15.34
C GLU A 233 -10.26 30.26 15.05
N LEU A 234 -11.38 29.94 14.38
CA LEU A 234 -11.65 28.56 13.91
C LEU A 234 -10.59 28.11 12.89
N LEU A 235 -10.27 28.94 11.89
CA LEU A 235 -9.27 28.59 10.88
C LEU A 235 -7.88 28.36 11.48
N GLU A 236 -7.47 29.18 12.44
CA GLU A 236 -6.21 28.99 13.16
C GLU A 236 -6.18 27.65 13.88
N ALA A 237 -7.25 27.29 14.58
CA ALA A 237 -7.35 26.01 15.27
C ALA A 237 -7.35 24.81 14.29
N GLU A 238 -8.12 24.89 13.19
CA GLU A 238 -8.11 23.85 12.15
C GLU A 238 -6.72 23.72 11.50
N SER A 239 -6.01 24.83 11.29
CA SER A 239 -4.64 24.81 10.76
C SER A 239 -3.64 24.14 11.71
N ARG A 240 -3.86 24.22 13.02
CA ARG A 240 -3.06 23.47 14.01
C ARG A 240 -3.40 21.98 14.06
N ALA A 241 -4.59 21.58 13.61
CA ALA A 241 -5.00 20.18 13.48
C ALA A 241 -4.50 19.53 12.17
N TYR A 242 -4.42 20.32 11.10
CA TYR A 242 -3.96 19.89 9.76
C TYR A 242 -2.75 20.74 9.35
N HIS A 243 -1.61 20.49 9.99
CA HIS A 243 -0.48 21.43 10.01
C HIS A 243 0.73 21.00 9.17
N ALA A 244 0.71 19.77 8.61
CA ALA A 244 1.86 19.19 7.90
C ALA A 244 1.42 18.27 6.74
N PRO A 245 2.34 17.93 5.82
CA PRO A 245 2.14 16.85 4.88
C PRO A 245 1.88 15.51 5.57
N GLY A 246 1.12 14.63 4.91
CA GLY A 246 0.71 13.33 5.43
C GLY A 246 -0.81 13.17 5.49
N THR A 247 -1.29 11.96 5.79
CA THR A 247 -2.72 11.73 5.99
C THR A 247 -3.22 12.37 7.28
N CYS A 248 -4.53 12.59 7.36
CA CYS A 248 -5.16 12.99 8.62
C CYS A 248 -4.86 11.97 9.73
N THR A 249 -4.76 12.44 10.99
CA THR A 249 -4.39 11.60 12.12
C THR A 249 -5.54 10.76 12.69
N PHE A 250 -6.79 11.02 12.30
CA PHE A 250 -7.91 10.17 12.68
C PHE A 250 -7.97 8.87 11.86
N TYR A 251 -8.56 7.83 12.42
CA TYR A 251 -8.66 6.51 11.79
C TYR A 251 -9.90 6.44 10.88
N GLY A 252 -9.88 7.23 9.82
CA GLY A 252 -10.86 7.19 8.74
C GLY A 252 -10.45 6.22 7.63
N THR A 253 -11.09 6.35 6.46
CA THR A 253 -10.86 5.43 5.32
C THR A 253 -9.42 5.49 4.80
N ALA A 254 -8.76 6.64 4.86
CA ALA A 254 -7.36 6.78 4.46
C ALA A 254 -6.44 5.82 5.24
N ASN A 255 -6.47 5.87 6.56
CA ASN A 255 -5.61 5.04 7.40
C ASN A 255 -6.09 3.59 7.46
N SER A 256 -7.41 3.34 7.40
CA SER A 256 -7.94 1.97 7.32
C SER A 256 -7.52 1.25 6.05
N ASN A 257 -7.49 1.94 4.90
CA ASN A 257 -6.98 1.36 3.64
C ASN A 257 -5.51 0.93 3.79
N GLN A 258 -4.67 1.80 4.35
CA GLN A 258 -3.25 1.50 4.49
C GLN A 258 -3.02 0.31 5.41
N MET A 259 -3.72 0.24 6.54
CA MET A 259 -3.68 -0.88 7.46
C MET A 259 -4.09 -2.19 6.77
N VAL A 260 -5.19 -2.18 6.01
CA VAL A 260 -5.66 -3.38 5.28
C VAL A 260 -4.65 -3.81 4.21
N LEU A 261 -4.07 -2.88 3.46
CA LEU A 261 -3.05 -3.17 2.45
C LEU A 261 -1.81 -3.83 3.06
N GLU A 262 -1.40 -3.40 4.26
CA GLU A 262 -0.26 -4.00 4.96
C GLU A 262 -0.60 -5.40 5.47
N ILE A 263 -1.76 -5.62 6.10
CA ILE A 263 -2.21 -6.95 6.53
C ILE A 263 -2.40 -7.91 5.35
N MET A 264 -2.78 -7.39 4.18
CA MET A 264 -2.83 -8.16 2.93
C MET A 264 -1.45 -8.45 2.34
N GLY A 265 -0.37 -7.91 2.92
CA GLY A 265 1.00 -8.14 2.47
C GLY A 265 1.43 -7.29 1.26
N LEU A 266 0.79 -6.15 1.01
CA LEU A 266 1.06 -5.24 -0.11
C LEU A 266 2.01 -4.08 0.22
N HIS A 267 2.31 -3.88 1.52
CA HIS A 267 3.31 -2.96 2.04
C HIS A 267 4.50 -3.74 2.62
N LEU A 268 5.64 -3.07 2.79
CA LEU A 268 6.66 -3.59 3.71
C LEU A 268 6.13 -3.59 5.15
N PRO A 269 6.53 -4.57 5.97
CA PRO A 269 6.12 -4.65 7.37
C PRO A 269 6.37 -3.33 8.13
N GLY A 270 5.37 -2.88 8.88
CA GLY A 270 5.42 -1.69 9.73
C GLY A 270 5.54 -0.36 8.99
N SER A 271 5.44 -0.36 7.64
CA SER A 271 5.65 0.87 6.87
C SER A 271 4.47 1.83 6.87
N THR A 272 3.28 1.38 7.25
CA THR A 272 2.02 2.11 7.03
C THR A 272 1.96 3.46 7.77
N PHE A 273 2.33 3.50 9.05
CA PHE A 273 2.07 4.67 9.90
C PHE A 273 3.34 5.45 10.30
N ILE A 274 4.42 5.28 9.56
CA ILE A 274 5.61 6.11 9.73
C ILE A 274 5.38 7.47 9.08
N ASN A 275 5.62 8.55 9.83
CA ASN A 275 5.41 9.92 9.35
C ASN A 275 6.29 10.24 8.14
N PRO A 276 5.83 11.10 7.21
CA PRO A 276 6.66 11.62 6.13
C PRO A 276 7.82 12.46 6.67
N ASP A 277 8.82 12.70 5.84
CA ASP A 277 10.00 13.53 6.12
C ASP A 277 10.81 13.07 7.35
N THR A 278 10.78 11.75 7.63
CA THR A 278 11.62 11.12 8.66
C THR A 278 12.66 10.20 8.04
N PRO A 279 13.85 10.05 8.68
CA PRO A 279 14.87 9.10 8.21
C PRO A 279 14.34 7.67 8.04
N LEU A 280 13.48 7.22 8.95
CA LEU A 280 12.87 5.90 8.88
C LEU A 280 11.93 5.77 7.65
N ARG A 281 11.15 6.80 7.32
CA ARG A 281 10.32 6.83 6.11
C ARG A 281 11.18 6.74 4.85
N ASP A 282 12.28 7.47 4.82
CA ASP A 282 13.23 7.45 3.73
C ASP A 282 13.84 6.05 3.54
N ALA A 283 14.32 5.43 4.61
CA ALA A 283 14.90 4.08 4.60
C ALA A 283 13.87 3.03 4.13
N LEU A 284 12.62 3.12 4.56
CA LEU A 284 11.53 2.23 4.12
C LEU A 284 11.19 2.43 2.64
N THR A 285 11.22 3.67 2.13
CA THR A 285 11.01 3.95 0.71
C THR A 285 12.13 3.35 -0.14
N GLU A 286 13.37 3.45 0.32
CA GLU A 286 14.53 2.83 -0.33
C GLU A 286 14.48 1.30 -0.26
N ALA A 287 14.09 0.74 0.88
CA ALA A 287 13.89 -0.71 1.04
C ALA A 287 12.82 -1.23 0.08
N ALA A 288 11.71 -0.49 -0.07
CA ALA A 288 10.66 -0.82 -1.04
C ALA A 288 11.19 -0.79 -2.49
N ALA A 289 12.03 0.20 -2.82
CA ALA A 289 12.65 0.30 -4.14
C ALA A 289 13.63 -0.85 -4.43
N ARG A 290 14.39 -1.31 -3.44
CA ARG A 290 15.22 -2.53 -3.55
C ARG A 290 14.35 -3.77 -3.68
N ARG A 291 13.35 -3.88 -2.83
CA ARG A 291 12.49 -5.07 -2.79
C ARG A 291 11.70 -5.30 -4.07
N ILE A 292 11.18 -4.25 -4.70
CA ILE A 292 10.47 -4.41 -5.98
C ILE A 292 11.40 -4.95 -7.07
N VAL A 293 12.66 -4.54 -7.11
CA VAL A 293 13.65 -5.08 -8.05
C VAL A 293 13.85 -6.58 -7.82
N GLU A 294 14.01 -7.01 -6.57
CA GLU A 294 14.19 -8.42 -6.21
C GLU A 294 13.00 -9.29 -6.64
N ILE A 295 11.77 -8.88 -6.28
CA ILE A 295 10.57 -9.66 -6.59
C ILE A 295 10.09 -9.52 -8.03
N SER A 296 10.75 -8.67 -8.84
CA SER A 296 10.51 -8.55 -10.29
C SER A 296 11.56 -9.29 -11.13
N ALA A 297 12.66 -9.71 -10.52
CA ALA A 297 13.72 -10.43 -11.21
C ALA A 297 13.27 -11.82 -11.69
N ALA A 298 13.86 -12.28 -12.79
CA ALA A 298 13.54 -13.60 -13.36
C ALA A 298 13.73 -14.71 -12.33
N GLY A 299 12.74 -15.57 -12.17
CA GLY A 299 12.74 -16.68 -11.23
C GLY A 299 12.34 -16.33 -9.79
N SER A 300 12.15 -15.04 -9.48
CA SER A 300 11.80 -14.58 -8.13
C SER A 300 10.46 -13.81 -8.11
N GLN A 301 9.70 -13.84 -9.20
CA GLN A 301 8.48 -13.03 -9.34
C GLN A 301 7.43 -13.38 -8.28
N VAL A 302 6.88 -12.32 -7.66
CA VAL A 302 5.72 -12.38 -6.77
C VAL A 302 4.56 -11.64 -7.45
N PRO A 303 3.80 -12.29 -8.35
CA PRO A 303 2.74 -11.63 -9.10
C PRO A 303 1.64 -11.11 -8.17
N LEU A 304 1.18 -9.88 -8.39
CA LEU A 304 0.12 -9.26 -7.60
C LEU A 304 -1.12 -10.13 -7.53
N GLY A 305 -1.53 -10.71 -8.65
CA GLY A 305 -2.73 -11.55 -8.71
C GLY A 305 -2.61 -12.87 -7.97
N ARG A 306 -1.39 -13.32 -7.64
CA ARG A 306 -1.16 -14.47 -6.77
C ARG A 306 -1.10 -14.06 -5.30
N LEU A 307 -0.60 -12.85 -5.01
CA LEU A 307 -0.55 -12.29 -3.67
C LEU A 307 -1.96 -11.97 -3.16
N VAL A 308 -2.79 -11.31 -3.99
CA VAL A 308 -4.19 -11.02 -3.65
C VAL A 308 -5.03 -12.27 -3.93
N ASP A 309 -5.02 -13.21 -3.00
CA ASP A 309 -5.87 -14.41 -2.99
C ASP A 309 -7.00 -14.30 -1.94
N GLU A 310 -7.82 -15.33 -1.82
CA GLU A 310 -8.95 -15.36 -0.89
C GLU A 310 -8.50 -15.25 0.57
N ARG A 311 -7.30 -15.77 0.90
CA ARG A 311 -6.73 -15.69 2.26
C ARG A 311 -6.28 -14.27 2.57
N ALA A 312 -5.61 -13.60 1.63
CA ALA A 312 -5.20 -12.21 1.77
C ALA A 312 -6.42 -11.28 1.91
N ILE A 313 -7.48 -11.51 1.13
CA ILE A 313 -8.74 -10.77 1.27
C ILE A 313 -9.34 -10.99 2.67
N VAL A 314 -9.44 -12.23 3.14
CA VAL A 314 -9.97 -12.53 4.49
C VAL A 314 -9.11 -11.91 5.58
N ASN A 315 -7.78 -11.92 5.45
CA ASN A 315 -6.89 -11.21 6.37
C ASN A 315 -7.20 -9.70 6.41
N GLY A 316 -7.46 -9.10 5.26
CA GLY A 316 -7.90 -7.70 5.17
C GLY A 316 -9.24 -7.45 5.88
N LEU A 317 -10.23 -8.35 5.72
CA LEU A 317 -11.52 -8.27 6.43
C LEU A 317 -11.33 -8.37 7.95
N VAL A 318 -10.52 -9.32 8.41
CA VAL A 318 -10.21 -9.49 9.84
C VAL A 318 -9.52 -8.24 10.40
N GLY A 319 -8.53 -7.70 9.70
CA GLY A 319 -7.84 -6.48 10.10
C GLY A 319 -8.79 -5.27 10.21
N LEU A 320 -9.69 -5.11 9.23
CA LEU A 320 -10.71 -4.06 9.25
C LEU A 320 -11.60 -4.17 10.49
N LEU A 321 -12.08 -5.38 10.81
CA LEU A 321 -12.95 -5.64 11.95
C LEU A 321 -12.20 -5.45 13.28
N ALA A 322 -10.98 -5.96 13.40
CA ALA A 322 -10.17 -5.90 14.62
C ALA A 322 -9.78 -4.46 15.03
N THR A 323 -9.76 -3.54 14.08
CA THR A 323 -9.36 -2.15 14.30
C THR A 323 -10.51 -1.16 14.23
N GLY A 324 -11.75 -1.63 14.03
CA GLY A 324 -12.91 -0.75 13.87
C GLY A 324 -12.73 0.23 12.72
N GLY A 325 -12.20 -0.26 11.61
CA GLY A 325 -11.92 0.55 10.43
C GLY A 325 -13.18 1.10 9.75
N SER A 326 -12.97 1.97 8.78
CA SER A 326 -14.04 2.68 8.09
C SER A 326 -15.02 1.75 7.36
N THR A 327 -16.32 1.97 7.55
CA THR A 327 -17.37 1.27 6.79
C THR A 327 -17.31 1.56 5.29
N ASN A 328 -16.79 2.72 4.88
CA ASN A 328 -16.56 3.04 3.47
C ASN A 328 -15.55 2.06 2.82
N LEU A 329 -14.57 1.58 3.59
CA LEU A 329 -13.61 0.60 3.08
C LEU A 329 -14.25 -0.74 2.73
N THR A 330 -15.39 -1.11 3.31
CA THR A 330 -16.08 -2.37 2.96
C THR A 330 -16.46 -2.42 1.49
N MET A 331 -16.94 -1.29 0.91
CA MET A 331 -17.21 -1.18 -0.53
C MET A 331 -15.95 -1.33 -1.38
N HIS A 332 -14.84 -0.78 -0.91
CA HIS A 332 -13.58 -0.85 -1.63
C HIS A 332 -13.00 -2.27 -1.63
N LEU A 333 -13.15 -3.02 -0.54
CA LEU A 333 -12.73 -4.42 -0.48
C LEU A 333 -13.55 -5.30 -1.42
N VAL A 334 -14.86 -5.03 -1.58
CA VAL A 334 -15.68 -5.72 -2.60
C VAL A 334 -15.15 -5.46 -4.01
N LEU A 335 -14.77 -4.21 -4.33
CA LEU A 335 -14.17 -3.87 -5.62
C LEU A 335 -12.82 -4.58 -5.82
N VAL A 336 -11.93 -4.54 -4.82
CA VAL A 336 -10.60 -5.15 -4.89
C VAL A 336 -10.71 -6.67 -5.08
N ALA A 337 -11.60 -7.31 -4.31
CA ALA A 337 -11.87 -8.74 -4.46
C ALA A 337 -12.36 -9.07 -5.87
N ALA A 338 -13.35 -8.31 -6.39
CA ALA A 338 -13.89 -8.49 -7.74
C ALA A 338 -12.82 -8.31 -8.82
N ALA A 339 -11.91 -7.32 -8.68
CA ALA A 339 -10.80 -7.10 -9.60
C ALA A 339 -9.81 -8.28 -9.65
N ALA A 340 -9.70 -9.05 -8.55
CA ALA A 340 -8.92 -10.28 -8.46
C ALA A 340 -9.73 -11.55 -8.84
N GLY A 341 -10.95 -11.40 -9.34
CA GLY A 341 -11.85 -12.52 -9.65
C GLY A 341 -12.46 -13.21 -8.43
N ILE A 342 -12.47 -12.54 -7.27
CA ILE A 342 -12.95 -13.06 -5.99
C ILE A 342 -14.29 -12.36 -5.64
N THR A 343 -15.24 -13.13 -5.15
CA THR A 343 -16.57 -12.63 -4.73
C THR A 343 -16.71 -12.75 -3.23
N ILE A 344 -16.84 -11.62 -2.53
CA ILE A 344 -17.19 -11.54 -1.11
C ILE A 344 -18.59 -10.95 -0.93
N THR A 345 -19.25 -11.27 0.16
CA THR A 345 -20.60 -10.81 0.48
C THR A 345 -20.66 -10.24 1.90
N TRP A 346 -21.73 -9.53 2.23
CA TRP A 346 -21.93 -8.97 3.56
C TRP A 346 -22.03 -10.03 4.64
N ASP A 347 -22.49 -11.25 4.31
CA ASP A 347 -22.52 -12.38 5.25
C ASP A 347 -21.12 -12.79 5.68
N ASP A 348 -20.12 -12.70 4.78
CA ASP A 348 -18.72 -12.99 5.13
C ASP A 348 -18.21 -12.00 6.18
N PHE A 349 -18.54 -10.70 6.05
CA PHE A 349 -18.22 -9.69 7.07
C PHE A 349 -18.94 -9.98 8.39
N ALA A 350 -20.23 -10.29 8.33
CA ALA A 350 -21.05 -10.54 9.51
C ALA A 350 -20.54 -11.73 10.32
N GLU A 351 -20.23 -12.85 9.67
CA GLU A 351 -19.71 -14.04 10.34
C GLU A 351 -18.32 -13.83 10.94
N LEU A 352 -17.42 -13.15 10.22
CA LEU A 352 -16.11 -12.79 10.77
C LEU A 352 -16.26 -11.85 11.96
N SER A 353 -17.17 -10.88 11.92
CA SER A 353 -17.38 -9.93 13.01
C SER A 353 -17.86 -10.58 14.31
N ALA A 354 -18.48 -11.76 14.21
CA ALA A 354 -18.91 -12.51 15.39
C ALA A 354 -17.74 -13.13 16.19
N VAL A 355 -16.58 -13.29 15.57
CA VAL A 355 -15.41 -13.96 16.20
C VAL A 355 -14.17 -13.07 16.28
N VAL A 356 -14.10 -12.00 15.52
CA VAL A 356 -12.97 -11.07 15.53
C VAL A 356 -13.20 -10.00 16.61
N PRO A 357 -12.34 -9.93 17.64
CA PRO A 357 -12.46 -8.91 18.67
C PRO A 357 -12.02 -7.53 18.16
N LEU A 358 -12.63 -6.46 18.65
CA LEU A 358 -12.13 -5.10 18.45
C LEU A 358 -10.89 -4.88 19.33
N LEU A 359 -9.71 -5.00 18.76
CA LEU A 359 -8.42 -4.90 19.47
C LEU A 359 -7.94 -3.45 19.61
N ALA A 360 -8.14 -2.61 18.58
CA ALA A 360 -7.69 -1.23 18.57
C ALA A 360 -8.87 -0.27 18.49
N ARG A 361 -8.86 0.76 19.34
CA ARG A 361 -9.85 1.84 19.34
C ARG A 361 -9.16 3.17 19.07
N VAL A 362 -8.94 3.45 17.80
CA VAL A 362 -8.36 4.71 17.34
C VAL A 362 -9.48 5.71 17.06
N TYR A 363 -9.26 7.00 17.27
CA TYR A 363 -10.26 8.03 17.02
C TYR A 363 -10.85 7.92 15.59
N PRO A 364 -12.18 7.88 15.40
CA PRO A 364 -13.24 8.25 16.33
C PRO A 364 -13.72 7.16 17.30
N ASN A 365 -13.27 5.92 17.21
CA ASN A 365 -13.72 4.81 18.07
C ASN A 365 -13.07 4.83 19.46
N GLY A 366 -12.05 5.65 19.65
CA GLY A 366 -11.33 5.88 20.90
C GLY A 366 -10.71 7.28 20.94
N PRO A 367 -10.03 7.66 22.02
CA PRO A 367 -9.50 9.03 22.18
C PRO A 367 -8.16 9.22 21.44
N ALA A 368 -7.38 8.16 21.23
CA ALA A 368 -6.04 8.24 20.64
C ALA A 368 -6.10 8.39 19.12
N ASP A 369 -5.21 9.19 18.56
CA ASP A 369 -5.00 9.27 17.12
C ASP A 369 -4.07 8.16 16.61
N ILE A 370 -3.80 8.16 15.29
CA ILE A 370 -3.00 7.11 14.65
C ILE A 370 -1.53 7.13 15.10
N ASN A 371 -0.95 8.29 15.42
CA ASN A 371 0.43 8.36 15.90
C ASN A 371 0.58 7.76 17.31
N ARG A 372 -0.42 7.96 18.18
CA ARG A 372 -0.46 7.31 19.50
C ARG A 372 -0.67 5.81 19.38
N PHE A 373 -1.49 5.37 18.42
CA PHE A 373 -1.66 3.96 18.11
C PHE A 373 -0.32 3.35 17.67
N GLN A 374 0.39 4.01 16.76
CA GLN A 374 1.72 3.56 16.29
C GLN A 374 2.71 3.48 17.46
N ALA A 375 2.77 4.50 18.30
CA ALA A 375 3.66 4.51 19.48
C ALA A 375 3.32 3.45 20.54
N ALA A 376 2.09 2.94 20.55
CA ALA A 376 1.65 1.89 21.48
C ALA A 376 1.88 0.45 20.98
N GLY A 377 2.63 0.29 19.88
CA GLY A 377 2.93 -1.00 19.25
C GLY A 377 2.32 -1.19 17.87
N GLY A 378 1.54 -0.23 17.42
CA GLY A 378 1.09 -0.11 16.03
C GLY A 378 0.41 -1.33 15.45
N LEU A 379 0.61 -1.48 14.16
CA LEU A 379 0.03 -2.60 13.42
C LEU A 379 0.71 -3.92 13.74
N GLY A 380 2.01 -3.90 14.04
CA GLY A 380 2.76 -5.10 14.41
C GLY A 380 2.16 -5.82 15.62
N PHE A 381 1.78 -5.05 16.66
CA PHE A 381 1.08 -5.61 17.82
C PHE A 381 -0.27 -6.24 17.42
N VAL A 382 -1.08 -5.57 16.59
CA VAL A 382 -2.38 -6.08 16.16
C VAL A 382 -2.22 -7.38 15.35
N VAL A 383 -1.31 -7.41 14.39
CA VAL A 383 -1.00 -8.61 13.59
C VAL A 383 -0.54 -9.75 14.50
N GLY A 384 0.35 -9.46 15.45
CA GLY A 384 0.80 -10.44 16.44
C GLY A 384 -0.36 -11.08 17.20
N GLN A 385 -1.25 -10.26 17.78
CA GLN A 385 -2.41 -10.74 18.53
C GLN A 385 -3.36 -11.57 17.67
N LEU A 386 -3.62 -11.14 16.44
CA LEU A 386 -4.51 -11.87 15.52
C LEU A 386 -3.92 -13.21 15.07
N LEU A 387 -2.61 -13.28 14.82
CA LEU A 387 -1.92 -14.54 14.50
C LEU A 387 -1.93 -15.49 15.69
N ASP A 388 -1.67 -14.99 16.90
CA ASP A 388 -1.67 -15.79 18.13
C ASP A 388 -3.06 -16.33 18.47
N ALA A 389 -4.11 -15.60 18.08
CA ALA A 389 -5.49 -16.05 18.18
C ALA A 389 -5.96 -16.97 17.04
N GLY A 390 -5.09 -17.22 16.03
CA GLY A 390 -5.44 -18.00 14.84
C GLY A 390 -6.47 -17.31 13.94
N LEU A 391 -6.57 -15.99 13.98
CA LEU A 391 -7.54 -15.21 13.19
C LEU A 391 -7.02 -14.74 11.85
N LEU A 392 -5.73 -14.91 11.56
CA LEU A 392 -5.13 -14.61 10.26
C LEU A 392 -4.56 -15.86 9.61
N HIS A 393 -4.66 -15.93 8.29
CA HIS A 393 -3.88 -16.87 7.49
C HIS A 393 -2.41 -16.44 7.48
N ASN A 394 -1.54 -17.31 7.99
CA ASN A 394 -0.08 -17.07 7.98
C ASN A 394 0.63 -17.76 6.80
N ASP A 395 -0.10 -18.42 5.92
CA ASP A 395 0.41 -19.12 4.75
C ASP A 395 0.18 -18.33 3.44
N VAL A 396 0.10 -17.01 3.53
CA VAL A 396 -0.11 -16.07 2.41
C VAL A 396 1.22 -15.63 1.79
N LEU A 397 1.18 -15.28 0.49
CA LEU A 397 2.26 -14.54 -0.15
C LEU A 397 2.18 -13.06 0.25
N THR A 398 3.34 -12.45 0.45
CA THR A 398 3.45 -11.00 0.70
C THR A 398 4.62 -10.44 -0.09
N VAL A 399 4.71 -9.13 -0.20
CA VAL A 399 5.88 -8.46 -0.80
C VAL A 399 7.16 -8.71 0.01
N ALA A 400 7.06 -9.01 1.30
CA ALA A 400 8.20 -9.33 2.15
C ALA A 400 8.62 -10.81 2.07
N GLY A 401 7.74 -11.70 1.57
CA GLY A 401 7.98 -13.14 1.50
C GLY A 401 6.72 -13.93 1.81
N THR A 402 6.86 -15.17 2.29
CA THR A 402 5.73 -16.01 2.68
C THR A 402 5.43 -15.85 4.16
N GLY A 403 4.17 -15.60 4.49
CA GLY A 403 3.69 -15.45 5.86
C GLY A 403 3.69 -14.02 6.37
N LEU A 404 3.05 -13.86 7.53
CA LEU A 404 2.90 -12.56 8.21
C LEU A 404 3.77 -12.44 9.47
N ASP A 405 4.69 -13.36 9.71
CA ASP A 405 5.50 -13.30 10.94
C ASP A 405 6.41 -12.06 10.99
N ALA A 406 6.91 -11.59 9.84
CA ALA A 406 7.65 -10.33 9.76
C ALA A 406 6.78 -9.10 10.09
N TYR A 407 5.48 -9.19 9.91
CA TYR A 407 4.53 -8.11 10.18
C TYR A 407 4.14 -7.98 11.67
N ARG A 408 4.73 -8.78 12.55
CA ARG A 408 4.58 -8.68 14.01
C ARG A 408 5.43 -7.57 14.62
N PHE A 409 6.36 -7.02 13.86
CA PHE A 409 7.37 -6.10 14.34
C PHE A 409 7.27 -4.77 13.62
N GLU A 410 7.51 -3.70 14.37
CA GLU A 410 7.64 -2.36 13.83
C GLU A 410 9.10 -2.11 13.44
N PRO A 411 9.37 -1.49 12.28
CA PRO A 411 10.73 -1.21 11.85
C PRO A 411 11.37 -0.10 12.68
N GLY A 412 12.69 -0.15 12.78
CA GLY A 412 13.50 0.88 13.40
C GLY A 412 14.73 1.22 12.57
N LEU A 413 15.54 2.15 13.05
CA LEU A 413 16.87 2.43 12.51
C LEU A 413 17.90 2.12 13.58
N ASP A 414 18.97 1.43 13.18
CA ASP A 414 20.19 1.22 13.94
C ASP A 414 21.36 1.71 13.09
N ASP A 415 22.06 2.76 13.54
CA ASP A 415 23.10 3.46 12.76
C ASP A 415 22.70 3.71 11.30
N ASP A 416 21.51 4.31 11.09
CA ASP A 416 20.88 4.59 9.79
C ASP A 416 20.52 3.33 8.95
N ALA A 417 20.74 2.14 9.44
CA ALA A 417 20.31 0.91 8.81
C ALA A 417 18.89 0.52 9.27
N LEU A 418 18.06 0.10 8.33
CA LEU A 418 16.73 -0.42 8.64
C LEU A 418 16.84 -1.78 9.33
N VAL A 419 16.22 -1.88 10.52
CA VAL A 419 16.16 -3.09 11.35
C VAL A 419 14.72 -3.49 11.63
#